data_0929ccacce25a2f70d0a9e5c62c53d27
#
_entry.id   0929ccacce25a2f70d0a9e5c62c53d27
#
_cell.length_a   1.000
_cell.length_b   1.000
_cell.length_c   1.000
_cell.angle_alpha   90.00
_cell.angle_beta   90.00
_cell.angle_gamma   90.00
#
_symmetry.space_group_name_H-M   'P 1'
#
loop_
_entity.id
_entity.type
_entity.pdbx_description
1 polymer ?
#
loop_
_entity_poly.entity_id
_entity_poly.type
_entity_poly.pdbx_seq_one_letter_code
_entity_poly.pdbx_strand_id
1 'polypeptide(L)'
;MKFQKTNDERKEYRDIRDSTRSKLKYVKNANEVLKDATPEAKIFNAEKVLVELPKKRFYRQRAHANIFSDKSAPYPVAPQEMDWSQLYPAYYDAEKKEMTKKVTIADIGCGYGGLLAELAPVFPKSLILGMEIRMQVTSYVEDRIIALRAQNAEADIETDSNHYQNISVLRGNAMKFMNNFFEKGQLEKIFFMFPDPCFKKKKFKARIISNTLLTEYAHSLKEGGIIYTITDVEDLHIWMRTHLEEHPLFERL
;
A
#
# COMPACT_ATOMS: atom_id res chain seq x y z
N MET A 1 25.32 -1.71 -25.10
CA MET A 1 24.84 -0.30 -25.18
C MET A 1 23.39 -0.09 -24.74
N LYS A 2 22.39 -0.85 -25.20
CA LYS A 2 20.97 -0.66 -24.77
C LYS A 2 20.73 -0.84 -23.26
N PHE A 3 21.43 -1.73 -22.58
CA PHE A 3 21.25 -2.00 -21.13
C PHE A 3 21.82 -0.88 -20.25
N GLN A 4 22.91 -0.25 -20.64
CA GLN A 4 23.56 0.79 -19.87
C GLN A 4 22.72 2.08 -19.91
N LYS A 5 22.26 2.47 -21.09
CA LYS A 5 21.37 3.63 -21.28
C LYS A 5 20.07 3.54 -20.44
N THR A 6 19.49 2.33 -20.33
CA THR A 6 18.27 2.12 -19.52
C THR A 6 18.54 2.20 -18.02
N ASN A 7 19.74 1.88 -17.55
CA ASN A 7 20.12 2.01 -16.14
C ASN A 7 20.40 3.46 -15.75
N ASP A 8 21.01 4.21 -16.64
CA ASP A 8 21.29 5.64 -16.43
C ASP A 8 19.98 6.44 -16.42
N GLU A 9 19.04 6.20 -17.35
CA GLU A 9 17.71 6.79 -17.36
C GLU A 9 16.92 6.46 -16.06
N ARG A 10 17.07 5.23 -15.53
CA ARG A 10 16.43 4.83 -14.28
C ARG A 10 17.04 5.50 -13.06
N LYS A 11 18.35 5.70 -13.08
CA LYS A 11 19.06 6.41 -12.01
C LYS A 11 18.66 7.87 -11.99
N GLU A 12 18.72 8.53 -13.14
CA GLU A 12 18.31 9.93 -13.29
C GLU A 12 16.86 10.16 -12.86
N TYR A 13 15.93 9.30 -13.30
CA TYR A 13 14.53 9.35 -12.87
C TYR A 13 14.38 9.22 -11.35
N ARG A 14 15.15 8.31 -10.70
CA ARG A 14 15.11 8.14 -9.25
C ARG A 14 15.71 9.33 -8.51
N ASP A 15 16.80 9.85 -8.98
CA ASP A 15 17.48 11.00 -8.35
C ASP A 15 16.57 12.25 -8.39
N ILE A 16 15.91 12.49 -9.52
CA ILE A 16 14.89 13.56 -9.67
C ILE A 16 13.71 13.31 -8.72
N ARG A 17 13.16 12.09 -8.71
CA ARG A 17 12.07 11.68 -7.83
C ARG A 17 12.43 11.92 -6.36
N ASP A 18 13.57 11.43 -5.91
CA ASP A 18 13.94 11.45 -4.48
C ASP A 18 14.23 12.88 -4.01
N SER A 19 14.78 13.75 -4.88
CA SER A 19 14.97 15.16 -4.57
C SER A 19 13.67 15.94 -4.43
N THR A 20 12.64 15.57 -5.21
CA THR A 20 11.33 16.26 -5.22
C THR A 20 10.41 15.70 -4.13
N ARG A 21 10.48 14.39 -3.87
CA ARG A 21 9.70 13.71 -2.85
C ARG A 21 9.90 14.27 -1.45
N SER A 22 11.13 14.68 -1.11
CA SER A 22 11.40 15.30 0.20
C SER A 22 10.67 16.64 0.36
N LYS A 23 10.42 17.37 -0.72
CA LYS A 23 9.68 18.64 -0.71
C LYS A 23 8.18 18.45 -0.61
N LEU A 24 7.62 17.44 -1.30
CA LEU A 24 6.17 17.16 -1.33
C LEU A 24 5.66 16.41 -0.09
N LYS A 25 6.54 15.71 0.62
CA LYS A 25 6.17 14.93 1.82
C LYS A 25 5.60 15.77 2.97
N TYR A 26 5.91 17.07 2.99
CA TYR A 26 5.52 18.01 4.05
C TYR A 26 4.39 18.96 3.65
N VAL A 27 3.84 18.84 2.44
CA VAL A 27 2.79 19.75 1.97
C VAL A 27 1.44 19.10 2.15
N LYS A 28 0.64 19.67 3.06
CA LYS A 28 -0.76 19.26 3.29
C LYS A 28 -1.65 19.42 2.03
N ASN A 29 -1.20 20.27 1.09
CA ASN A 29 -1.92 20.59 -0.12
C ASN A 29 -0.93 20.74 -1.29
N ALA A 30 -0.95 19.84 -2.26
CA ALA A 30 -0.08 19.91 -3.44
C ALA A 30 -0.22 21.25 -4.18
N ASN A 31 -1.40 21.91 -4.08
CA ASN A 31 -1.67 23.22 -4.65
C ASN A 31 -0.84 24.37 -4.05
N GLU A 32 -0.37 24.26 -2.81
CA GLU A 32 0.52 25.28 -2.22
C GLU A 32 1.92 25.25 -2.88
N VAL A 33 2.42 24.08 -3.24
CA VAL A 33 3.71 23.95 -3.96
C VAL A 33 3.59 24.42 -5.40
N LEU A 34 2.44 24.18 -6.04
CA LEU A 34 2.19 24.55 -7.43
C LEU A 34 1.93 26.06 -7.60
N LYS A 35 1.41 26.76 -6.57
CA LYS A 35 1.18 28.22 -6.61
C LYS A 35 2.46 29.07 -6.57
N ASP A 36 3.52 28.53 -5.97
CA ASP A 36 4.81 29.24 -5.84
C ASP A 36 5.83 28.85 -6.93
N ALA A 37 5.48 27.93 -7.83
CA ALA A 37 6.33 27.51 -8.93
C ALA A 37 6.29 28.51 -10.07
N THR A 38 7.41 29.21 -10.32
CA THR A 38 7.55 30.07 -11.50
C THR A 38 7.78 29.24 -12.77
N PRO A 39 7.24 29.66 -13.93
CA PRO A 39 7.31 28.90 -15.19
C PRO A 39 8.72 28.57 -15.68
N GLU A 40 9.73 29.26 -15.15
CA GLU A 40 11.12 29.20 -15.62
C GLU A 40 12.03 28.28 -14.82
N ALA A 41 11.56 27.73 -13.72
CA ALA A 41 12.39 26.87 -12.88
C ALA A 41 12.54 25.48 -13.50
N LYS A 42 13.75 24.96 -13.56
CA LYS A 42 14.08 23.55 -13.86
C LYS A 42 13.35 22.56 -12.95
N ILE A 43 12.70 23.04 -11.91
CA ILE A 43 11.76 22.38 -10.99
C ILE A 43 10.52 21.85 -11.74
N PHE A 44 10.07 22.50 -12.81
CA PHE A 44 8.90 22.12 -13.60
C PHE A 44 8.95 20.68 -14.13
N ASN A 45 10.11 20.19 -14.55
CA ASN A 45 10.26 18.80 -14.99
C ASN A 45 10.21 17.79 -13.83
N ALA A 46 10.65 18.18 -12.64
CA ALA A 46 10.61 17.34 -11.45
C ALA A 46 9.19 17.31 -10.86
N GLU A 47 8.48 18.43 -10.84
CA GLU A 47 7.06 18.53 -10.45
C GLU A 47 6.19 17.77 -11.43
N LYS A 48 6.44 17.88 -12.73
CA LYS A 48 5.75 17.10 -13.76
C LYS A 48 5.95 15.60 -13.62
N VAL A 49 7.13 15.14 -13.19
CA VAL A 49 7.42 13.72 -12.93
C VAL A 49 6.60 13.18 -11.74
N LEU A 50 6.27 14.03 -10.76
CA LEU A 50 5.48 13.61 -9.61
C LEU A 50 3.97 13.80 -9.80
N VAL A 51 3.54 14.72 -10.63
CA VAL A 51 2.13 14.89 -10.99
C VAL A 51 1.70 13.88 -12.04
N GLU A 52 2.60 13.45 -12.93
CA GLU A 52 2.34 12.35 -13.86
C GLU A 52 2.38 10.99 -13.12
N LEU A 53 1.46 10.10 -13.49
CA LEU A 53 1.49 8.73 -12.97
C LEU A 53 2.83 8.04 -13.28
N PRO A 54 3.46 7.39 -12.29
CA PRO A 54 4.77 6.79 -12.46
C PRO A 54 4.73 5.65 -13.50
N LYS A 55 5.83 5.46 -14.22
CA LYS A 55 5.94 4.41 -15.25
C LYS A 55 6.50 3.12 -14.65
N LYS A 56 5.71 2.05 -14.59
CA LYS A 56 6.10 0.74 -14.01
C LYS A 56 7.46 0.22 -14.48
N ARG A 57 7.90 0.56 -15.71
CA ARG A 57 9.20 0.12 -16.27
C ARG A 57 10.41 0.55 -15.45
N PHE A 58 10.31 1.65 -14.68
CA PHE A 58 11.39 2.16 -13.84
C PHE A 58 11.45 1.51 -12.46
N TYR A 59 10.42 0.77 -12.05
CA TYR A 59 10.28 0.14 -10.74
C TYR A 59 10.29 -1.39 -10.81
N ARG A 60 10.89 -1.95 -11.86
CA ARG A 60 10.92 -3.41 -12.04
C ARG A 60 11.70 -4.08 -10.92
N GLN A 61 11.06 -5.07 -10.30
CA GLN A 61 11.64 -5.97 -9.30
C GLN A 61 11.16 -7.38 -9.57
N ARG A 62 11.90 -8.41 -9.11
CA ARG A 62 11.47 -9.81 -9.20
C ARG A 62 10.06 -9.96 -8.63
N ALA A 63 9.21 -10.73 -9.34
CA ALA A 63 7.82 -10.96 -8.94
C ALA A 63 7.73 -11.66 -7.57
N HIS A 64 8.57 -12.68 -7.34
CA HIS A 64 8.58 -13.44 -6.10
C HIS A 64 9.65 -12.91 -5.14
N ALA A 65 9.24 -12.47 -3.96
CA ALA A 65 10.14 -12.15 -2.87
C ALA A 65 10.35 -13.36 -1.96
N ASN A 66 11.52 -13.46 -1.35
CA ASN A 66 11.74 -14.45 -0.29
C ASN A 66 11.24 -13.88 1.04
N ILE A 67 10.02 -14.22 1.40
CA ILE A 67 9.35 -13.74 2.63
C ILE A 67 10.08 -14.11 3.92
N PHE A 68 10.93 -15.16 3.90
CA PHE A 68 11.69 -15.58 5.08
C PHE A 68 13.01 -14.82 5.26
N SER A 69 13.53 -14.16 4.22
CA SER A 69 14.79 -13.42 4.25
C SER A 69 14.63 -11.91 4.40
N ASP A 70 13.40 -11.41 4.41
CA ASP A 70 13.16 -9.98 4.57
C ASP A 70 13.41 -9.55 6.02
N LYS A 71 14.54 -8.83 6.22
CA LYS A 71 14.97 -8.32 7.51
C LYS A 71 15.09 -6.80 7.53
N SER A 72 14.80 -6.14 6.41
CA SER A 72 15.13 -4.73 6.18
C SER A 72 13.96 -3.77 6.26
N ALA A 73 12.72 -4.26 6.32
CA ALA A 73 11.56 -3.41 6.49
C ALA A 73 11.38 -3.05 7.98
N PRO A 74 11.32 -1.78 8.34
CA PRO A 74 11.02 -1.38 9.71
C PRO A 74 9.58 -1.76 10.07
N TYR A 75 9.38 -2.15 11.31
CA TYR A 75 8.06 -2.41 11.89
C TYR A 75 8.02 -1.92 13.33
N PRO A 76 6.86 -1.47 13.83
CA PRO A 76 6.71 -1.08 15.23
C PRO A 76 6.72 -2.32 16.13
N VAL A 77 7.08 -2.16 17.39
CA VAL A 77 7.02 -3.27 18.36
C VAL A 77 5.57 -3.61 18.68
N ALA A 78 4.69 -2.60 18.72
CA ALA A 78 3.26 -2.77 18.95
C ALA A 78 2.47 -1.77 18.08
N PRO A 79 1.19 -2.04 17.77
CA PRO A 79 0.34 -1.18 16.94
C PRO A 79 0.25 0.27 17.46
N GLN A 80 0.32 0.47 18.77
CA GLN A 80 0.27 1.78 19.40
C GLN A 80 1.50 2.65 19.11
N GLU A 81 2.63 2.03 18.74
CA GLU A 81 3.86 2.73 18.36
C GLU A 81 3.92 3.10 16.90
N MET A 82 2.90 2.70 16.11
CA MET A 82 2.86 2.98 14.68
C MET A 82 2.53 4.44 14.40
N ASP A 83 3.46 5.16 13.79
CA ASP A 83 3.23 6.52 13.31
C ASP A 83 2.48 6.51 11.97
N TRP A 84 1.18 6.70 12.03
CA TRP A 84 0.29 6.81 10.87
C TRP A 84 0.29 8.20 10.23
N SER A 85 0.80 9.23 10.89
CA SER A 85 0.73 10.63 10.46
C SER A 85 1.39 10.86 9.10
N GLN A 86 2.50 10.19 8.83
CA GLN A 86 3.21 10.29 7.56
C GLN A 86 2.48 9.59 6.40
N LEU A 87 1.69 8.57 6.70
CA LEU A 87 0.93 7.82 5.71
C LEU A 87 -0.39 8.53 5.36
N TYR A 88 -1.02 9.16 6.34
CA TYR A 88 -2.31 9.83 6.20
C TYR A 88 -2.29 11.25 6.79
N PRO A 89 -1.50 12.17 6.22
CA PRO A 89 -1.34 13.52 6.80
C PRO A 89 -2.64 14.32 6.85
N ALA A 90 -3.59 14.08 5.94
CA ALA A 90 -4.90 14.74 5.94
C ALA A 90 -5.80 14.33 7.11
N TYR A 91 -5.51 13.21 7.76
CA TYR A 91 -6.26 12.68 8.90
C TYR A 91 -5.47 12.74 10.21
N TYR A 92 -4.40 13.52 10.27
CA TYR A 92 -3.63 13.76 11.47
C TYR A 92 -3.95 15.14 12.06
N ASP A 93 -4.40 15.16 13.30
CA ASP A 93 -4.61 16.38 14.08
C ASP A 93 -3.27 16.78 14.74
N ALA A 94 -2.65 17.85 14.24
CA ALA A 94 -1.35 18.29 14.73
C ALA A 94 -1.41 18.93 16.12
N GLU A 95 -2.57 19.47 16.54
CA GLU A 95 -2.77 20.08 17.85
C GLU A 95 -2.87 18.99 18.93
N LYS A 96 -3.66 17.96 18.66
CA LYS A 96 -3.86 16.82 19.56
C LYS A 96 -2.78 15.75 19.42
N LYS A 97 -1.96 15.81 18.35
CA LYS A 97 -0.93 14.80 18.01
C LYS A 97 -1.52 13.39 17.85
N GLU A 98 -2.71 13.27 17.28
CA GLU A 98 -3.40 12.01 17.12
C GLU A 98 -4.03 11.86 15.72
N MET A 99 -4.30 10.62 15.33
CA MET A 99 -5.05 10.32 14.12
C MET A 99 -6.55 10.49 14.38
N THR A 100 -7.25 11.18 13.48
CA THR A 100 -8.71 11.35 13.54
C THR A 100 -9.48 10.09 13.11
N LYS A 101 -8.80 9.16 12.41
CA LYS A 101 -9.36 7.87 11.96
C LYS A 101 -8.30 6.78 12.04
N LYS A 102 -8.75 5.54 12.25
CA LYS A 102 -7.89 4.34 12.14
C LYS A 102 -8.00 3.73 10.74
N VAL A 103 -6.96 3.01 10.32
CA VAL A 103 -7.00 2.17 9.13
C VAL A 103 -7.97 1.01 9.37
N THR A 104 -8.93 0.81 8.48
CA THR A 104 -9.95 -0.24 8.62
C THR A 104 -9.96 -1.24 7.46
N ILE A 105 -9.22 -0.96 6.40
CA ILE A 105 -9.13 -1.83 5.22
C ILE A 105 -7.65 -2.07 4.90
N ALA A 106 -7.29 -3.33 4.64
CA ALA A 106 -5.94 -3.72 4.25
C ALA A 106 -5.94 -4.47 2.91
N ASP A 107 -5.08 -4.06 1.96
CA ASP A 107 -4.79 -4.75 0.71
C ASP A 107 -3.40 -5.40 0.83
N ILE A 108 -3.37 -6.69 1.12
CA ILE A 108 -2.15 -7.44 1.43
C ILE A 108 -1.52 -8.01 0.16
N GLY A 109 -0.28 -7.59 -0.10
CA GLY A 109 0.39 -7.87 -1.37
C GLY A 109 -0.14 -6.98 -2.48
N CYS A 110 -0.42 -5.72 -2.20
CA CYS A 110 -1.12 -4.77 -3.09
C CYS A 110 -0.45 -4.57 -4.48
N GLY A 111 0.75 -5.13 -4.68
CA GLY A 111 1.48 -5.03 -5.93
C GLY A 111 1.66 -3.56 -6.36
N TYR A 112 1.28 -3.24 -7.59
CA TYR A 112 1.34 -1.87 -8.11
C TYR A 112 0.15 -0.98 -7.70
N GLY A 113 -0.61 -1.37 -6.67
CA GLY A 113 -1.68 -0.57 -6.07
C GLY A 113 -2.88 -0.33 -6.99
N GLY A 114 -3.19 -1.29 -7.88
CA GLY A 114 -4.36 -1.19 -8.75
C GLY A 114 -5.65 -1.16 -7.95
N LEU A 115 -5.89 -2.22 -7.18
CA LEU A 115 -7.06 -2.31 -6.31
C LEU A 115 -7.13 -1.17 -5.30
N LEU A 116 -6.00 -0.85 -4.68
CA LEU A 116 -5.92 0.24 -3.69
C LEU A 116 -6.46 1.57 -4.23
N ALA A 117 -6.11 1.93 -5.48
CA ALA A 117 -6.61 3.14 -6.12
C ALA A 117 -8.11 3.07 -6.44
N GLU A 118 -8.62 1.91 -6.85
CA GLU A 118 -10.05 1.72 -7.13
C GLU A 118 -10.90 1.70 -5.85
N LEU A 119 -10.37 1.19 -4.73
CA LEU A 119 -11.08 1.18 -3.45
C LEU A 119 -11.21 2.57 -2.82
N ALA A 120 -10.31 3.51 -3.14
CA ALA A 120 -10.31 4.84 -2.56
C ALA A 120 -11.67 5.57 -2.69
N PRO A 121 -12.27 5.70 -3.89
CA PRO A 121 -13.57 6.33 -4.07
C PRO A 121 -14.73 5.45 -3.61
N VAL A 122 -14.57 4.11 -3.55
CA VAL A 122 -15.61 3.18 -3.11
C VAL A 122 -15.82 3.24 -1.60
N PHE A 123 -14.74 3.45 -0.85
CA PHE A 123 -14.75 3.55 0.61
C PHE A 123 -14.21 4.90 1.10
N PRO A 124 -14.86 6.03 0.78
CA PRO A 124 -14.32 7.37 1.04
C PRO A 124 -14.16 7.68 2.53
N LYS A 125 -14.91 7.00 3.40
CA LYS A 125 -14.88 7.20 4.85
C LYS A 125 -13.86 6.32 5.58
N SER A 126 -13.28 5.31 4.90
CA SER A 126 -12.34 4.35 5.46
C SER A 126 -10.91 4.68 5.07
N LEU A 127 -9.96 4.52 5.99
CA LEU A 127 -8.55 4.53 5.63
C LEU A 127 -8.13 3.13 5.16
N ILE A 128 -7.44 3.08 4.02
CA ILE A 128 -7.07 1.85 3.32
C ILE A 128 -5.56 1.78 3.21
N LEU A 129 -4.95 0.72 3.73
CA LEU A 129 -3.51 0.48 3.66
C LEU A 129 -3.19 -0.63 2.67
N GLY A 130 -2.35 -0.34 1.68
CA GLY A 130 -1.66 -1.36 0.90
C GLY A 130 -0.39 -1.82 1.62
N MET A 131 -0.16 -3.12 1.73
CA MET A 131 1.11 -3.68 2.19
C MET A 131 1.80 -4.42 1.06
N GLU A 132 3.07 -4.09 0.80
CA GLU A 132 3.87 -4.76 -0.23
C GLU A 132 5.29 -5.01 0.30
N ILE A 133 5.81 -6.21 0.09
CA ILE A 133 7.14 -6.59 0.56
C ILE A 133 8.26 -6.10 -0.35
N ARG A 134 7.99 -5.91 -1.63
CA ARG A 134 8.98 -5.53 -2.66
C ARG A 134 9.21 -4.03 -2.66
N MET A 135 10.41 -3.61 -2.28
CA MET A 135 10.79 -2.20 -2.12
C MET A 135 10.50 -1.33 -3.35
N GLN A 136 10.88 -1.77 -4.56
CA GLN A 136 10.66 -0.97 -5.77
C GLN A 136 9.18 -0.85 -6.12
N VAL A 137 8.41 -1.89 -5.85
CA VAL A 137 6.97 -1.89 -6.10
C VAL A 137 6.25 -0.98 -5.11
N THR A 138 6.62 -1.02 -3.82
CA THR A 138 6.11 -0.08 -2.82
C THR A 138 6.40 1.37 -3.22
N SER A 139 7.65 1.67 -3.62
CA SER A 139 8.02 3.02 -4.08
C SER A 139 7.19 3.48 -5.28
N TYR A 140 6.85 2.56 -6.20
CA TYR A 140 5.93 2.89 -7.29
C TYR A 140 4.54 3.30 -6.76
N VAL A 141 4.00 2.53 -5.80
CA VAL A 141 2.66 2.82 -5.26
C VAL A 141 2.65 4.14 -4.48
N GLU A 142 3.69 4.42 -3.72
CA GLU A 142 3.84 5.71 -3.03
C GLU A 142 3.81 6.88 -4.03
N ASP A 143 4.61 6.80 -5.11
CA ASP A 143 4.64 7.84 -6.14
C ASP A 143 3.30 7.93 -6.92
N ARG A 144 2.63 6.79 -7.14
CA ARG A 144 1.28 6.75 -7.72
C ARG A 144 0.26 7.46 -6.84
N ILE A 145 0.28 7.23 -5.53
CA ILE A 145 -0.63 7.88 -4.58
C ILE A 145 -0.39 9.39 -4.55
N ILE A 146 0.88 9.81 -4.52
CA ILE A 146 1.23 11.24 -4.57
C ILE A 146 0.68 11.89 -5.85
N ALA A 147 0.86 11.24 -7.00
CA ALA A 147 0.35 11.74 -8.28
C ALA A 147 -1.19 11.79 -8.30
N LEU A 148 -1.87 10.76 -7.80
CA LEU A 148 -3.33 10.73 -7.72
C LEU A 148 -3.87 11.84 -6.79
N ARG A 149 -3.25 12.05 -5.64
CA ARG A 149 -3.60 13.15 -4.73
C ARG A 149 -3.43 14.51 -5.39
N ALA A 150 -2.31 14.73 -6.10
CA ALA A 150 -2.04 15.98 -6.79
C ALA A 150 -3.01 16.23 -7.96
N GLN A 151 -3.29 15.20 -8.77
CA GLN A 151 -4.21 15.30 -9.91
C GLN A 151 -5.66 15.57 -9.51
N ASN A 152 -6.05 15.19 -8.29
CA ASN A 152 -7.42 15.33 -7.79
C ASN A 152 -7.56 16.39 -6.69
N ALA A 153 -6.54 17.22 -6.48
CA ALA A 153 -6.55 18.24 -5.42
C ALA A 153 -7.60 19.35 -5.64
N GLU A 154 -7.95 19.63 -6.90
CA GLU A 154 -8.91 20.67 -7.31
C GLU A 154 -10.30 20.12 -7.66
N ALA A 155 -10.51 18.81 -7.53
CA ALA A 155 -11.84 18.25 -7.78
C ALA A 155 -12.84 18.80 -6.76
N ASP A 156 -14.03 19.20 -7.23
CA ASP A 156 -15.05 19.88 -6.44
C ASP A 156 -15.33 19.19 -5.10
N ILE A 157 -15.31 19.99 -4.03
CA ILE A 157 -15.55 19.56 -2.64
C ILE A 157 -17.00 19.05 -2.44
N GLU A 158 -17.89 19.28 -3.38
CA GLU A 158 -19.29 18.84 -3.33
C GLU A 158 -19.48 17.33 -3.49
N THR A 159 -18.50 16.64 -4.07
CA THR A 159 -18.49 15.18 -4.08
C THR A 159 -17.78 14.69 -2.82
N ASP A 160 -18.35 13.72 -2.12
CA ASP A 160 -17.82 13.01 -0.93
C ASP A 160 -16.48 12.27 -1.24
N SER A 161 -15.74 12.76 -2.25
CA SER A 161 -14.47 12.24 -2.72
C SER A 161 -13.35 12.75 -1.82
N ASN A 162 -12.65 11.82 -1.19
CA ASN A 162 -11.50 12.13 -0.33
C ASN A 162 -10.21 12.42 -1.09
N HIS A 163 -10.27 12.63 -2.40
CA HIS A 163 -9.13 12.96 -3.27
C HIS A 163 -7.92 12.03 -3.09
N TYR A 164 -8.16 10.73 -2.88
CA TYR A 164 -7.14 9.71 -2.59
C TYR A 164 -6.34 9.95 -1.30
N GLN A 165 -6.81 10.82 -0.40
CA GLN A 165 -6.16 11.04 0.89
C GLN A 165 -6.31 9.84 1.83
N ASN A 166 -7.32 9.01 1.60
CA ASN A 166 -7.68 7.84 2.41
C ASN A 166 -6.89 6.57 2.08
N ILE A 167 -6.03 6.57 1.08
CA ILE A 167 -5.18 5.43 0.74
C ILE A 167 -3.71 5.73 1.03
N SER A 168 -2.98 4.71 1.46
CA SER A 168 -1.53 4.76 1.60
C SER A 168 -0.91 3.38 1.38
N VAL A 169 0.40 3.32 1.30
CA VAL A 169 1.13 2.06 1.16
C VAL A 169 2.27 1.98 2.16
N LEU A 170 2.50 0.79 2.68
CA LEU A 170 3.59 0.48 3.59
C LEU A 170 4.42 -0.67 3.05
N ARG A 171 5.75 -0.52 3.06
CA ARG A 171 6.63 -1.65 2.85
C ARG A 171 6.66 -2.53 4.09
N GLY A 172 6.17 -3.76 3.99
CA GLY A 172 6.14 -4.67 5.13
C GLY A 172 5.88 -6.11 4.73
N ASN A 173 6.24 -7.03 5.64
CA ASN A 173 5.92 -8.44 5.51
C ASN A 173 4.72 -8.78 6.38
N ALA A 174 3.53 -8.78 5.79
CA ALA A 174 2.28 -9.07 6.50
C ALA A 174 2.25 -10.45 7.14
N MET A 175 2.94 -11.46 6.54
CA MET A 175 3.03 -12.80 7.12
C MET A 175 3.81 -12.87 8.44
N LYS A 176 4.57 -11.83 8.79
CA LYS A 176 5.39 -11.80 10.02
C LYS A 176 4.93 -10.75 11.01
N PHE A 177 4.41 -9.63 10.52
CA PHE A 177 4.31 -8.42 11.31
C PHE A 177 2.93 -7.76 11.27
N MET A 178 1.89 -8.45 10.77
CA MET A 178 0.57 -7.85 10.65
C MET A 178 0.04 -7.32 11.99
N ASN A 179 0.19 -8.11 13.05
CA ASN A 179 -0.24 -7.75 14.41
C ASN A 179 0.65 -6.68 15.08
N ASN A 180 1.79 -6.32 14.47
CA ASN A 180 2.56 -5.16 14.89
C ASN A 180 2.00 -3.84 14.34
N PHE A 181 1.21 -3.90 13.27
CA PHE A 181 0.63 -2.72 12.63
C PHE A 181 -0.83 -2.49 13.02
N PHE A 182 -1.58 -3.55 13.28
CA PHE A 182 -3.02 -3.46 13.53
C PHE A 182 -3.37 -4.01 14.91
N GLU A 183 -4.21 -3.26 15.63
CA GLU A 183 -4.79 -3.69 16.89
C GLU A 183 -5.79 -4.83 16.70
N LYS A 184 -6.11 -5.53 17.78
CA LYS A 184 -7.16 -6.55 17.79
C LYS A 184 -8.50 -5.95 17.31
N GLY A 185 -9.11 -6.58 16.30
CA GLY A 185 -10.42 -6.18 15.80
C GLY A 185 -10.45 -4.84 15.07
N GLN A 186 -9.30 -4.33 14.60
CA GLN A 186 -9.22 -3.02 13.95
C GLN A 186 -9.73 -3.04 12.52
N LEU A 187 -9.44 -4.10 11.76
CA LEU A 187 -9.76 -4.18 10.33
C LEU A 187 -11.18 -4.64 10.07
N GLU A 188 -11.84 -4.02 9.11
CA GLU A 188 -13.16 -4.40 8.60
C GLU A 188 -13.06 -5.31 7.38
N LYS A 189 -12.04 -5.10 6.56
CA LYS A 189 -11.81 -5.83 5.32
C LYS A 189 -10.33 -6.10 5.11
N ILE A 190 -10.03 -7.32 4.67
CA ILE A 190 -8.68 -7.71 4.24
C ILE A 190 -8.79 -8.30 2.84
N PHE A 191 -7.95 -7.83 1.92
CA PHE A 191 -7.88 -8.32 0.56
C PHE A 191 -6.59 -9.09 0.33
N PHE A 192 -6.70 -10.28 -0.26
CA PHE A 192 -5.60 -11.11 -0.76
C PHE A 192 -5.83 -11.40 -2.23
N MET A 193 -5.29 -10.53 -3.09
CA MET A 193 -5.55 -10.57 -4.52
C MET A 193 -4.36 -11.16 -5.27
N PHE A 194 -4.58 -12.31 -5.94
CA PHE A 194 -3.57 -13.03 -6.73
C PHE A 194 -2.26 -13.26 -5.98
N PRO A 195 -2.29 -13.85 -4.76
CA PRO A 195 -1.10 -14.12 -3.99
C PRO A 195 -0.21 -15.15 -4.69
N ASP A 196 1.08 -15.21 -4.30
CA ASP A 196 2.04 -16.16 -4.88
C ASP A 196 1.58 -17.61 -4.64
N PRO A 197 1.32 -18.38 -5.70
CA PRO A 197 0.80 -19.76 -5.56
C PRO A 197 1.80 -20.73 -4.99
N CYS A 198 3.10 -20.43 -4.99
CA CYS A 198 4.13 -21.29 -4.42
C CYS A 198 3.99 -22.75 -4.88
N PHE A 199 4.05 -23.02 -6.21
CA PHE A 199 3.73 -24.31 -6.84
C PHE A 199 4.47 -25.54 -6.27
N LYS A 200 5.70 -25.38 -5.75
CA LYS A 200 6.47 -26.50 -5.19
C LYS A 200 5.97 -26.82 -3.79
N LYS A 201 5.63 -28.10 -3.49
CA LYS A 201 5.14 -28.55 -2.17
C LYS A 201 5.98 -28.04 -1.00
N LYS A 202 7.34 -28.07 -1.11
CA LYS A 202 8.25 -27.53 -0.09
C LYS A 202 8.11 -26.02 0.15
N LYS A 203 7.42 -25.30 -0.73
CA LYS A 203 7.14 -23.86 -0.66
C LYS A 203 5.74 -23.53 -0.14
N PHE A 204 4.88 -24.52 0.11
CA PHE A 204 3.51 -24.28 0.59
C PHE A 204 3.47 -23.51 1.91
N LYS A 205 4.47 -23.68 2.77
CA LYS A 205 4.65 -22.87 3.99
C LYS A 205 4.84 -21.36 3.73
N ALA A 206 5.07 -20.96 2.47
CA ALA A 206 5.16 -19.58 2.05
C ALA A 206 3.85 -19.03 1.45
N ARG A 207 2.79 -19.84 1.39
CA ARG A 207 1.46 -19.37 1.02
C ARG A 207 0.90 -18.47 2.10
N ILE A 208 0.34 -17.34 1.68
CA ILE A 208 -0.16 -16.32 2.61
C ILE A 208 -1.42 -16.75 3.37
N ILE A 209 -2.16 -17.72 2.85
CA ILE A 209 -3.30 -18.33 3.55
C ILE A 209 -2.85 -19.69 4.11
N SER A 210 -2.87 -19.81 5.43
CA SER A 210 -2.60 -21.02 6.19
C SER A 210 -3.27 -20.91 7.57
N ASN A 211 -3.52 -22.02 8.26
CA ASN A 211 -4.20 -22.00 9.55
C ASN A 211 -3.55 -21.06 10.57
N THR A 212 -2.22 -21.07 10.66
CA THR A 212 -1.49 -20.15 11.56
C THR A 212 -1.73 -18.70 11.20
N LEU A 213 -1.59 -18.33 9.91
CA LEU A 213 -1.77 -16.95 9.46
C LEU A 213 -3.24 -16.50 9.52
N LEU A 214 -4.20 -17.41 9.30
CA LEU A 214 -5.62 -17.13 9.47
C LEU A 214 -5.94 -16.73 10.92
N THR A 215 -5.30 -17.34 11.90
CA THR A 215 -5.45 -16.92 13.31
C THR A 215 -4.93 -15.48 13.53
N GLU A 216 -3.80 -15.14 12.92
CA GLU A 216 -3.25 -13.77 12.96
C GLU A 216 -4.20 -12.75 12.28
N TYR A 217 -4.78 -13.14 11.14
CA TYR A 217 -5.74 -12.28 10.43
C TYR A 217 -7.05 -12.13 11.20
N ALA A 218 -7.55 -13.21 11.82
CA ALA A 218 -8.73 -13.17 12.69
C ALA A 218 -8.51 -12.26 13.91
N HIS A 219 -7.28 -12.21 14.45
CA HIS A 219 -6.96 -11.28 15.54
C HIS A 219 -7.10 -9.81 15.10
N SER A 220 -6.58 -9.47 13.91
CA SER A 220 -6.63 -8.09 13.40
C SER A 220 -8.00 -7.71 12.83
N LEU A 221 -8.81 -8.68 12.41
CA LEU A 221 -10.14 -8.47 11.83
C LEU A 221 -11.18 -8.29 12.93
N LYS A 222 -12.08 -7.33 12.77
CA LYS A 222 -13.22 -7.18 13.69
C LYS A 222 -14.22 -8.32 13.49
N GLU A 223 -15.02 -8.58 14.50
CA GLU A 223 -16.16 -9.51 14.38
C GLU A 223 -17.10 -9.05 13.26
N GLY A 224 -17.50 -9.98 12.38
CA GLY A 224 -18.25 -9.67 11.16
C GLY A 224 -17.44 -8.99 10.06
N GLY A 225 -16.11 -8.84 10.23
CA GLY A 225 -15.22 -8.36 9.17
C GLY A 225 -15.02 -9.40 8.08
N ILE A 226 -14.60 -8.98 6.88
CA ILE A 226 -14.60 -9.83 5.68
C ILE A 226 -13.19 -9.98 5.13
N ILE A 227 -12.80 -11.22 4.83
CA ILE A 227 -11.62 -11.54 4.03
C ILE A 227 -12.06 -11.82 2.58
N TYR A 228 -11.43 -11.12 1.64
CA TYR A 228 -11.58 -11.35 0.20
C TYR A 228 -10.34 -12.05 -0.34
N THR A 229 -10.56 -13.16 -1.05
CA THR A 229 -9.48 -13.87 -1.74
C THR A 229 -9.84 -14.09 -3.19
N ILE A 230 -8.89 -13.88 -4.11
CA ILE A 230 -9.04 -14.20 -5.52
C ILE A 230 -7.71 -14.72 -6.09
N THR A 231 -7.80 -15.68 -6.98
CA THR A 231 -6.67 -16.22 -7.75
C THR A 231 -7.17 -16.83 -9.04
N ASP A 232 -6.33 -16.84 -10.06
CA ASP A 232 -6.52 -17.55 -11.34
C ASP A 232 -5.88 -18.95 -11.32
N VAL A 233 -5.28 -19.36 -10.20
CA VAL A 233 -4.65 -20.67 -10.01
C VAL A 233 -5.58 -21.58 -9.24
N GLU A 234 -6.14 -22.62 -9.89
CA GLU A 234 -7.12 -23.55 -9.31
C GLU A 234 -6.62 -24.20 -8.02
N ASP A 235 -5.40 -24.77 -8.02
CA ASP A 235 -4.80 -25.39 -6.83
C ASP A 235 -4.72 -24.42 -5.64
N LEU A 236 -4.43 -23.15 -5.89
CA LEU A 236 -4.37 -22.13 -4.86
C LEU A 236 -5.77 -21.73 -4.39
N HIS A 237 -6.75 -21.67 -5.29
CA HIS A 237 -8.15 -21.42 -4.94
C HIS A 237 -8.67 -22.49 -4.00
N ILE A 238 -8.48 -23.77 -4.35
CA ILE A 238 -8.89 -24.91 -3.49
C ILE A 238 -8.19 -24.81 -2.14
N TRP A 239 -6.89 -24.53 -2.12
CA TRP A 239 -6.10 -24.36 -0.89
C TRP A 239 -6.67 -23.25 0.01
N MET A 240 -6.87 -22.05 -0.53
CA MET A 240 -7.37 -20.90 0.24
C MET A 240 -8.76 -21.17 0.79
N ARG A 241 -9.67 -21.69 -0.06
CA ARG A 241 -11.03 -22.04 0.33
C ARG A 241 -11.04 -23.06 1.46
N THR A 242 -10.34 -24.20 1.30
CA THR A 242 -10.28 -25.25 2.31
C THR A 242 -9.79 -24.72 3.66
N HIS A 243 -8.70 -23.95 3.68
CA HIS A 243 -8.16 -23.41 4.93
C HIS A 243 -9.11 -22.41 5.61
N LEU A 244 -9.83 -21.59 4.84
CA LEU A 244 -10.82 -20.65 5.38
C LEU A 244 -12.06 -21.37 5.91
N GLU A 245 -12.58 -22.35 5.17
CA GLU A 245 -13.79 -23.13 5.58
C GLU A 245 -13.51 -24.05 6.78
N GLU A 246 -12.29 -24.58 6.91
CA GLU A 246 -11.90 -25.41 8.05
C GLU A 246 -11.49 -24.62 9.30
N HIS A 247 -11.25 -23.30 9.15
CA HIS A 247 -10.80 -22.50 10.29
C HIS A 247 -11.98 -22.03 11.15
N PRO A 248 -11.97 -22.30 12.48
CA PRO A 248 -13.13 -22.12 13.35
C PRO A 248 -13.62 -20.67 13.51
N LEU A 249 -12.81 -19.69 13.11
CA LEU A 249 -13.13 -18.25 13.24
C LEU A 249 -13.64 -17.64 11.94
N PHE A 250 -13.79 -18.40 10.86
CA PHE A 250 -14.29 -17.91 9.58
C PHE A 250 -15.48 -18.74 9.11
N GLU A 251 -16.42 -18.09 8.45
CA GLU A 251 -17.53 -18.70 7.74
C GLU A 251 -17.57 -18.14 6.31
N ARG A 252 -18.11 -18.92 5.41
CA ARG A 252 -18.26 -18.51 4.01
C ARG A 252 -19.55 -17.69 3.87
N LEU A 253 -19.43 -16.54 3.21
CA LEU A 253 -20.55 -15.70 2.80
C LEU A 253 -21.08 -16.09 1.41
#